data_246dce7dbef191814982b22df7922bcc
#
_entry.id   246dce7dbef191814982b22df7922bcc
#
_cell.length_a   1.000
_cell.length_b   1.000
_cell.length_c   1.000
_cell.angle_alpha   90.00
_cell.angle_beta   90.00
_cell.angle_gamma   90.00
#
_symmetry.space_group_name_H-M   'P 1'
#
loop_
_entity.id
_entity.type
_entity.pdbx_description
1 polymer ?
#
loop_
_entity_poly.entity_id
_entity_poly.type
_entity_poly.pdbx_seq_one_letter_code
_entity_poly.pdbx_strand_id
1 'polypeptide(L)'
;MTNERLRAAFQRAGLSPDVVASQLGVDPKTVQNWLGGRTPHRGLRWAVSQLVEENEQYLWPDATRVTGDDHGANEEVLRAFPKRASVGAGRWRDLIGQGDRQVDILGYSVCFLPELIPEFVNLLQDKCLRGCQVRLVLADPDCEQVRLRDEEEQEPITIVARIETSLRSFRPLCSQGNAEIRLQRAPLYNSIYRFDNEMFVTPHLFATPGRSSPLFHLRRLGPNGVFARFASHFDLLWSECTPISQDQQRSSHLLN
;
A
#
# COMPACT_ATOMS: atom_id res chain seq x y z
N MET A 1 -25.40 12.02 -14.59
CA MET A 1 -24.57 12.05 -13.38
C MET A 1 -23.19 12.54 -13.76
N THR A 2 -22.60 13.44 -13.00
CA THR A 2 -21.26 13.99 -13.27
C THR A 2 -20.20 12.94 -12.98
N ASN A 3 -19.14 12.89 -13.80
CA ASN A 3 -18.02 11.96 -13.55
C ASN A 3 -17.02 12.62 -12.59
N GLU A 4 -17.28 12.49 -11.29
CA GLU A 4 -16.44 13.07 -10.23
C GLU A 4 -15.04 12.42 -10.18
N ARG A 5 -14.91 11.13 -10.58
CA ARG A 5 -13.62 10.44 -10.63
C ARG A 5 -12.70 11.04 -11.68
N LEU A 6 -13.24 11.31 -12.86
CA LEU A 6 -12.50 11.96 -13.95
C LEU A 6 -12.12 13.40 -13.57
N ARG A 7 -13.02 14.12 -12.91
CA ARG A 7 -12.75 15.48 -12.44
C ARG A 7 -11.61 15.51 -11.42
N ALA A 8 -11.65 14.62 -10.43
CA ALA A 8 -10.59 14.48 -9.44
C ALA A 8 -9.25 14.07 -10.07
N ALA A 9 -9.27 13.21 -11.10
CA ALA A 9 -8.06 12.83 -11.82
C ALA A 9 -7.44 14.01 -12.57
N PHE A 10 -8.25 14.83 -13.25
CA PHE A 10 -7.77 16.06 -13.91
C PHE A 10 -7.13 17.03 -12.92
N GLN A 11 -7.75 17.23 -11.76
CA GLN A 11 -7.21 18.10 -10.71
C GLN A 11 -5.86 17.60 -10.19
N ARG A 12 -5.73 16.30 -9.92
CA ARG A 12 -4.47 15.70 -9.46
C ARG A 12 -3.36 15.80 -10.49
N ALA A 13 -3.70 15.63 -11.77
CA ALA A 13 -2.77 15.76 -12.88
C ALA A 13 -2.44 17.22 -13.25
N GLY A 14 -3.12 18.20 -12.65
CA GLY A 14 -2.96 19.62 -12.99
C GLY A 14 -3.44 19.97 -14.40
N LEU A 15 -4.37 19.18 -14.97
CA LEU A 15 -4.82 19.32 -16.34
C LEU A 15 -6.19 20.02 -16.40
N SER A 16 -6.29 21.02 -17.27
CA SER A 16 -7.59 21.63 -17.62
C SER A 16 -8.25 20.85 -18.77
N PRO A 17 -9.59 20.92 -18.90
CA PRO A 17 -10.30 20.31 -20.02
C PRO A 17 -9.79 20.73 -21.39
N ASP A 18 -9.37 21.99 -21.54
CA ASP A 18 -8.84 22.53 -22.81
C ASP A 18 -7.47 21.95 -23.15
N VAL A 19 -6.62 21.75 -22.15
CA VAL A 19 -5.31 21.08 -22.34
C VAL A 19 -5.50 19.64 -22.76
N VAL A 20 -6.40 18.91 -22.11
CA VAL A 20 -6.73 17.52 -22.44
C VAL A 20 -7.30 17.44 -23.87
N ALA A 21 -8.20 18.34 -24.23
CA ALA A 21 -8.79 18.43 -25.57
C ALA A 21 -7.71 18.62 -26.64
N SER A 22 -6.79 19.56 -26.41
CA SER A 22 -5.66 19.84 -27.32
C SER A 22 -4.75 18.63 -27.49
N GLN A 23 -4.38 17.94 -26.39
CA GLN A 23 -3.49 16.78 -26.43
C GLN A 23 -4.11 15.57 -27.12
N LEU A 24 -5.43 15.41 -27.02
CA LEU A 24 -6.17 14.29 -27.63
C LEU A 24 -6.73 14.63 -29.02
N GLY A 25 -6.57 15.84 -29.51
CA GLY A 25 -7.08 16.28 -30.80
C GLY A 25 -8.62 16.26 -30.87
N VAL A 26 -9.31 16.57 -29.76
CA VAL A 26 -10.76 16.63 -29.68
C VAL A 26 -11.26 18.02 -29.31
N ASP A 27 -12.55 18.28 -29.57
CA ASP A 27 -13.17 19.55 -29.20
C ASP A 27 -13.29 19.66 -27.64
N PRO A 28 -12.99 20.84 -27.03
CA PRO A 28 -13.12 21.04 -25.59
C PRO A 28 -14.51 20.69 -25.04
N LYS A 29 -15.58 20.92 -25.80
CA LYS A 29 -16.94 20.52 -25.44
C LYS A 29 -17.08 19.00 -25.29
N THR A 30 -16.30 18.23 -26.05
CA THR A 30 -16.26 16.77 -25.93
C THR A 30 -15.73 16.36 -24.57
N VAL A 31 -14.64 16.99 -24.09
CA VAL A 31 -14.07 16.73 -22.77
C VAL A 31 -15.04 17.17 -21.65
N GLN A 32 -15.71 18.30 -21.81
CA GLN A 32 -16.76 18.76 -20.90
C GLN A 32 -17.91 17.74 -20.79
N ASN A 33 -18.33 17.14 -21.92
CA ASN A 33 -19.33 16.09 -21.93
C ASN A 33 -18.89 14.84 -21.14
N TRP A 34 -17.60 14.48 -21.18
CA TRP A 34 -17.07 13.37 -20.38
C TRP A 34 -17.11 13.68 -18.88
N LEU A 35 -16.74 14.90 -18.48
CA LEU A 35 -16.89 15.40 -17.12
C LEU A 35 -18.36 15.43 -16.68
N GLY A 36 -19.28 15.70 -17.63
CA GLY A 36 -20.72 15.62 -17.43
C GLY A 36 -21.30 14.21 -17.34
N GLY A 37 -20.45 13.16 -17.50
CA GLY A 37 -20.84 11.77 -17.33
C GLY A 37 -21.01 10.98 -18.63
N ARG A 38 -20.82 11.61 -19.81
CA ARG A 38 -20.81 10.89 -21.07
C ARG A 38 -19.55 10.01 -21.18
N THR A 39 -19.69 8.76 -21.56
CA THR A 39 -18.58 7.84 -21.73
C THR A 39 -17.93 8.00 -23.11
N PRO A 40 -16.60 8.22 -23.21
CA PRO A 40 -15.87 8.19 -24.48
C PRO A 40 -15.84 6.80 -25.12
N HIS A 41 -15.52 6.70 -26.41
CA HIS A 41 -15.19 5.40 -27.02
C HIS A 41 -13.84 4.87 -26.48
N ARG A 42 -13.61 3.55 -26.62
CA ARG A 42 -12.49 2.83 -26.00
C ARG A 42 -11.12 3.49 -26.23
N GLY A 43 -10.80 3.90 -27.44
CA GLY A 43 -9.51 4.53 -27.77
C GLY A 43 -9.28 5.85 -26.98
N LEU A 44 -10.32 6.68 -26.85
CA LEU A 44 -10.22 7.93 -26.08
C LEU A 44 -10.19 7.69 -24.57
N ARG A 45 -10.93 6.67 -24.05
CA ARG A 45 -10.86 6.30 -22.64
C ARG A 45 -9.43 5.88 -22.26
N TRP A 46 -8.81 5.02 -23.10
CA TRP A 46 -7.43 4.61 -22.90
C TRP A 46 -6.46 5.80 -22.94
N ALA A 47 -6.59 6.67 -23.95
CA ALA A 47 -5.73 7.85 -24.09
C ALA A 47 -5.85 8.80 -22.88
N VAL A 48 -7.06 9.08 -22.40
CA VAL A 48 -7.28 9.88 -21.19
C VAL A 48 -6.67 9.19 -19.97
N SER A 49 -6.84 7.88 -19.82
CA SER A 49 -6.29 7.14 -18.68
C SER A 49 -4.76 7.23 -18.62
N GLN A 50 -4.08 7.18 -19.77
CA GLN A 50 -2.63 7.39 -19.84
C GLN A 50 -2.24 8.84 -19.47
N LEU A 51 -3.02 9.81 -19.93
CA LEU A 51 -2.73 11.22 -19.72
C LEU A 51 -2.85 11.64 -18.24
N VAL A 52 -3.84 11.09 -17.52
CA VAL A 52 -4.07 11.39 -16.10
C VAL A 52 -3.42 10.36 -15.16
N GLU A 53 -2.68 9.39 -15.73
CA GLU A 53 -2.06 8.28 -15.00
C GLU A 53 -3.05 7.50 -14.10
N GLU A 54 -4.30 7.33 -14.56
CA GLU A 54 -5.36 6.63 -13.84
C GLU A 54 -5.93 5.46 -14.65
N ASN A 55 -6.48 4.47 -13.94
CA ASN A 55 -7.07 3.31 -14.59
C ASN A 55 -8.38 3.67 -15.32
N GLU A 56 -8.55 3.18 -16.56
CA GLU A 56 -9.72 3.42 -17.40
C GLU A 56 -11.04 3.01 -16.71
N GLN A 57 -11.04 1.87 -16.02
CA GLN A 57 -12.22 1.38 -15.33
C GLN A 57 -12.54 2.19 -14.07
N TYR A 58 -11.52 2.71 -13.38
CA TYR A 58 -11.74 3.63 -12.29
C TYR A 58 -12.44 4.90 -12.77
N LEU A 59 -12.03 5.41 -13.94
CA LEU A 59 -12.61 6.61 -14.54
C LEU A 59 -14.03 6.37 -15.11
N TRP A 60 -14.29 5.19 -15.71
CA TRP A 60 -15.57 4.83 -16.34
C TRP A 60 -16.01 3.40 -16.00
N PRO A 61 -16.42 3.12 -14.76
CA PRO A 61 -16.74 1.78 -14.29
C PRO A 61 -17.88 1.12 -15.07
N ASP A 62 -18.86 1.92 -15.55
CA ASP A 62 -20.02 1.39 -16.28
C ASP A 62 -19.71 1.07 -17.75
N ALA A 63 -18.66 1.67 -18.32
CA ALA A 63 -18.27 1.46 -19.72
C ALA A 63 -17.42 0.19 -19.93
N THR A 64 -16.87 -0.33 -18.85
CA THR A 64 -15.96 -1.48 -18.85
C THR A 64 -16.62 -2.73 -18.25
N ARG A 65 -17.90 -2.67 -17.87
CA ARG A 65 -18.66 -3.85 -17.47
C ARG A 65 -18.76 -4.82 -18.64
N VAL A 66 -17.75 -5.64 -18.82
CA VAL A 66 -17.85 -6.87 -19.60
C VAL A 66 -18.43 -7.93 -18.69
N THR A 67 -19.57 -8.46 -19.07
CA THR A 67 -20.24 -9.60 -18.41
C THR A 67 -19.33 -10.84 -18.46
N GLY A 68 -18.58 -11.07 -17.40
CA GLY A 68 -17.71 -12.25 -17.25
C GLY A 68 -16.83 -12.11 -16.02
N ASP A 69 -16.84 -13.11 -15.17
CA ASP A 69 -16.25 -13.18 -13.82
C ASP A 69 -14.75 -12.97 -13.71
N ASP A 70 -14.02 -12.72 -14.81
CA ASP A 70 -12.55 -12.80 -14.85
C ASP A 70 -11.81 -11.46 -15.05
N HIS A 71 -12.50 -10.34 -15.21
CA HIS A 71 -11.86 -9.07 -15.61
C HIS A 71 -11.64 -8.06 -14.48
N GLY A 72 -12.20 -8.28 -13.28
CA GLY A 72 -12.03 -7.38 -12.13
C GLY A 72 -10.66 -7.43 -11.47
N ALA A 73 -9.92 -8.52 -11.67
CA ALA A 73 -8.65 -8.75 -10.96
C ALA A 73 -7.49 -7.86 -11.44
N ASN A 74 -7.45 -7.52 -12.75
CA ASN A 74 -6.34 -6.75 -13.34
C ASN A 74 -6.42 -5.24 -13.09
N GLU A 75 -7.56 -4.73 -12.67
CA GLU A 75 -7.83 -3.29 -12.61
C GLU A 75 -7.57 -2.68 -11.24
N GLU A 76 -7.53 -3.52 -10.21
CA GLU A 76 -7.09 -3.12 -8.88
C GLU A 76 -5.58 -2.92 -8.80
N VAL A 77 -4.80 -3.47 -9.76
CA VAL A 77 -3.35 -3.26 -9.85
C VAL A 77 -3.08 -1.95 -10.59
N LEU A 78 -2.86 -0.88 -9.86
CA LEU A 78 -2.56 0.44 -10.43
C LEU A 78 -1.18 0.46 -11.10
N ARG A 79 -0.19 -0.15 -10.43
CA ARG A 79 1.20 -0.23 -10.93
C ARG A 79 1.90 -1.47 -10.40
N ALA A 80 2.86 -1.95 -11.20
CA ALA A 80 3.84 -2.95 -10.78
C ALA A 80 5.24 -2.35 -10.90
N PHE A 81 6.05 -2.52 -9.87
CA PHE A 81 7.44 -2.09 -9.85
C PHE A 81 8.32 -3.34 -9.80
N PRO A 82 9.41 -3.41 -10.61
CA PRO A 82 10.28 -4.59 -10.62
C PRO A 82 11.03 -4.78 -9.30
N LYS A 83 11.21 -3.71 -8.51
CA LYS A 83 11.85 -3.75 -7.19
C LYS A 83 11.17 -2.76 -6.25
N ARG A 84 10.96 -3.15 -4.98
CA ARG A 84 10.45 -2.25 -3.94
C ARG A 84 11.34 -1.01 -3.79
N ALA A 85 12.66 -1.17 -3.87
CA ALA A 85 13.61 -0.07 -3.80
C ALA A 85 13.48 0.97 -4.92
N SER A 86 12.77 0.66 -6.01
CA SER A 86 12.50 1.61 -7.09
C SER A 86 11.39 2.61 -6.75
N VAL A 87 10.67 2.38 -5.64
CA VAL A 87 9.60 3.27 -5.19
C VAL A 87 10.20 4.35 -4.28
N GLY A 88 10.28 5.57 -4.78
CA GLY A 88 10.84 6.71 -4.05
C GLY A 88 9.97 7.15 -2.86
N ALA A 89 10.59 7.87 -1.91
CA ALA A 89 9.96 8.37 -0.70
C ALA A 89 8.68 9.19 -0.94
N GLY A 90 8.62 9.96 -2.05
CA GLY A 90 7.44 10.75 -2.42
C GLY A 90 6.19 9.86 -2.56
N ARG A 91 6.29 8.76 -3.33
CA ARG A 91 5.15 7.85 -3.52
C ARG A 91 4.72 7.13 -2.23
N TRP A 92 5.66 6.82 -1.36
CA TRP A 92 5.33 6.31 -0.03
C TRP A 92 4.60 7.36 0.82
N ARG A 93 5.05 8.62 0.80
CA ARG A 93 4.36 9.72 1.50
C ARG A 93 2.96 9.96 0.96
N ASP A 94 2.77 9.91 -0.36
CA ASP A 94 1.45 10.05 -0.98
C ASP A 94 0.50 8.96 -0.50
N LEU A 95 0.94 7.70 -0.46
CA LEU A 95 0.14 6.58 0.04
C LEU A 95 -0.16 6.73 1.54
N ILE A 96 0.83 7.06 2.36
CA ILE A 96 0.66 7.29 3.80
C ILE A 96 -0.34 8.41 4.05
N GLY A 97 -0.26 9.49 3.25
CA GLY A 97 -1.16 10.64 3.35
C GLY A 97 -2.64 10.28 3.18
N GLN A 98 -2.95 9.24 2.39
CA GLN A 98 -4.32 8.82 2.09
C GLN A 98 -5.00 8.00 3.20
N GLY A 99 -4.24 7.43 4.14
CA GLY A 99 -4.77 6.57 5.19
C GLY A 99 -5.23 7.36 6.41
N ASP A 100 -6.53 7.65 6.52
CA ASP A 100 -7.09 8.41 7.64
C ASP A 100 -7.89 7.56 8.63
N ARG A 101 -8.32 6.34 8.24
CA ARG A 101 -9.13 5.44 9.07
C ARG A 101 -8.39 4.21 9.53
N GLN A 102 -7.60 3.61 8.64
CA GLN A 102 -6.94 2.33 8.91
C GLN A 102 -5.59 2.27 8.20
N VAL A 103 -4.56 1.90 8.97
CA VAL A 103 -3.23 1.57 8.48
C VAL A 103 -2.89 0.16 8.93
N ASP A 104 -2.59 -0.73 7.99
CA ASP A 104 -2.14 -2.10 8.25
C ASP A 104 -0.76 -2.32 7.63
N ILE A 105 0.19 -2.73 8.44
CA ILE A 105 1.56 -2.98 8.01
C ILE A 105 1.97 -4.39 8.42
N LEU A 106 2.41 -5.18 7.45
CA LEU A 106 2.88 -6.55 7.62
C LEU A 106 4.24 -6.74 6.97
N GLY A 107 5.21 -7.29 7.68
CA GLY A 107 6.50 -7.66 7.13
C GLY A 107 7.34 -8.48 8.10
N TYR A 108 8.42 -9.13 7.63
CA TYR A 108 9.43 -9.69 8.55
C TYR A 108 9.98 -8.58 9.43
N SER A 109 10.45 -7.51 8.80
CA SER A 109 10.83 -6.23 9.42
C SER A 109 10.35 -5.09 8.54
N VAL A 110 10.17 -3.91 9.09
CA VAL A 110 9.77 -2.70 8.35
C VAL A 110 10.67 -1.50 8.65
N CYS A 111 11.89 -1.78 9.10
CA CYS A 111 12.89 -0.75 9.45
C CYS A 111 13.17 0.23 8.32
N PHE A 112 13.06 -0.21 7.05
CA PHE A 112 13.28 0.67 5.90
C PHE A 112 12.29 1.85 5.82
N LEU A 113 11.09 1.76 6.41
CA LEU A 113 10.13 2.87 6.36
C LEU A 113 10.59 4.08 7.17
N PRO A 114 11.00 3.95 8.45
CA PRO A 114 11.63 5.06 9.17
C PRO A 114 12.96 5.53 8.55
N GLU A 115 13.73 4.63 7.91
CA GLU A 115 14.96 5.01 7.20
C GLU A 115 14.67 5.86 5.97
N LEU A 116 13.65 5.50 5.19
CA LEU A 116 13.24 6.20 3.98
C LEU A 116 12.47 7.49 4.28
N ILE A 117 11.70 7.49 5.37
CA ILE A 117 10.84 8.60 5.82
C ILE A 117 11.08 8.77 7.32
N PRO A 118 12.06 9.60 7.73
CA PRO A 118 12.40 9.77 9.14
C PRO A 118 11.23 10.17 10.05
N GLU A 119 10.26 10.91 9.49
CA GLU A 119 9.02 11.32 10.17
C GLU A 119 7.93 10.25 10.23
N PHE A 120 8.16 9.04 9.71
CA PHE A 120 7.12 8.02 9.52
C PHE A 120 6.37 7.66 10.81
N VAL A 121 7.11 7.45 11.90
CA VAL A 121 6.50 7.09 13.19
C VAL A 121 5.65 8.24 13.73
N ASN A 122 6.12 9.48 13.62
CA ASN A 122 5.38 10.66 14.03
C ASN A 122 4.08 10.81 13.21
N LEU A 123 4.15 10.57 11.88
CA LEU A 123 2.96 10.57 11.03
C LEU A 123 1.93 9.54 11.48
N LEU A 124 2.36 8.33 11.87
CA LEU A 124 1.45 7.32 12.42
C LEU A 124 0.86 7.73 13.78
N GLN A 125 1.66 8.34 14.67
CA GLN A 125 1.16 8.87 15.95
C GLN A 125 0.10 9.95 15.72
N ASP A 126 0.36 10.91 14.83
CA ASP A 126 -0.60 11.95 14.47
C ASP A 126 -1.90 11.38 13.89
N LYS A 127 -1.82 10.30 13.11
CA LYS A 127 -2.98 9.58 12.60
C LYS A 127 -3.77 8.92 13.72
N CYS A 128 -3.09 8.26 14.67
CA CYS A 128 -3.73 7.68 15.86
C CYS A 128 -4.48 8.73 16.68
N LEU A 129 -3.88 9.90 16.90
CA LEU A 129 -4.52 11.03 17.61
C LEU A 129 -5.79 11.52 16.91
N ARG A 130 -5.88 11.38 15.59
CA ARG A 130 -7.08 11.68 14.79
C ARG A 130 -8.06 10.51 14.68
N GLY A 131 -7.83 9.41 15.40
CA GLY A 131 -8.73 8.26 15.45
C GLY A 131 -8.44 7.17 14.41
N CYS A 132 -7.35 7.26 13.64
CA CYS A 132 -6.92 6.21 12.74
C CYS A 132 -6.48 4.95 13.52
N GLN A 133 -6.94 3.79 13.09
CA GLN A 133 -6.48 2.49 13.60
C GLN A 133 -5.16 2.11 12.92
N VAL A 134 -4.13 1.81 13.71
CA VAL A 134 -2.81 1.39 13.20
C VAL A 134 -2.51 -0.02 13.72
N ARG A 135 -2.37 -0.97 12.80
CA ARG A 135 -2.02 -2.36 13.10
C ARG A 135 -0.69 -2.71 12.44
N LEU A 136 0.28 -3.09 13.24
CA LEU A 136 1.62 -3.47 12.79
C LEU A 136 1.91 -4.91 13.15
N VAL A 137 2.23 -5.74 12.15
CA VAL A 137 2.66 -7.13 12.31
C VAL A 137 4.10 -7.27 11.88
N LEU A 138 4.95 -7.70 12.79
CA LEU A 138 6.34 -8.07 12.55
C LEU A 138 6.53 -9.57 12.76
N ALA A 139 7.58 -10.16 12.18
CA ALA A 139 7.93 -11.52 12.54
C ALA A 139 8.47 -11.59 13.97
N ASP A 140 8.18 -12.69 14.66
CA ASP A 140 8.78 -13.01 15.95
C ASP A 140 10.27 -13.34 15.73
N PRO A 141 11.22 -12.62 16.32
CA PRO A 141 12.65 -12.82 16.11
C PRO A 141 13.12 -14.24 16.49
N ASP A 142 12.40 -14.91 17.42
CA ASP A 142 12.75 -16.23 17.93
C ASP A 142 12.08 -17.37 17.12
N CYS A 143 11.37 -17.07 16.02
CA CYS A 143 10.71 -18.10 15.24
C CYS A 143 11.62 -18.70 14.16
N GLU A 144 11.41 -20.01 13.88
CA GLU A 144 12.18 -20.74 12.87
C GLU A 144 12.08 -20.08 11.46
N GLN A 145 10.95 -19.48 11.14
CA GLN A 145 10.73 -18.85 9.83
C GLN A 145 11.66 -17.65 9.59
N VAL A 146 12.01 -16.93 10.65
CA VAL A 146 13.00 -15.84 10.59
C VAL A 146 14.40 -16.41 10.31
N ARG A 147 14.79 -17.49 11.02
CA ARG A 147 16.08 -18.14 10.80
C ARG A 147 16.22 -18.67 9.37
N LEU A 148 15.22 -19.41 8.89
CA LEU A 148 15.21 -19.94 7.52
C LEU A 148 15.29 -18.83 6.48
N ARG A 149 14.55 -17.76 6.67
CA ARG A 149 14.54 -16.61 5.75
C ARG A 149 15.88 -15.87 5.76
N ASP A 150 16.51 -15.76 6.91
CA ASP A 150 17.85 -15.14 7.04
C ASP A 150 18.91 -15.94 6.29
N GLU A 151 18.85 -17.29 6.39
CA GLU A 151 19.70 -18.20 5.62
C GLU A 151 19.48 -18.09 4.10
N GLU A 152 18.24 -17.83 3.66
CA GLU A 152 17.94 -17.63 2.24
C GLU A 152 18.46 -16.27 1.71
N GLU A 153 18.27 -15.19 2.47
CA GLU A 153 18.62 -13.82 2.03
C GLU A 153 20.12 -13.57 2.06
N GLN A 154 20.86 -14.17 2.98
CA GLN A 154 22.32 -14.01 3.19
C GLN A 154 22.76 -12.53 3.22
N GLU A 155 21.96 -11.68 3.84
CA GLU A 155 22.25 -10.25 3.95
C GLU A 155 23.25 -9.96 5.09
N PRO A 156 24.07 -8.90 4.98
CA PRO A 156 25.02 -8.52 6.04
C PRO A 156 24.37 -8.21 7.39
N ILE A 157 23.14 -7.70 7.36
CA ILE A 157 22.33 -7.41 8.56
C ILE A 157 21.24 -8.46 8.65
N THR A 158 21.25 -9.25 9.72
CA THR A 158 20.28 -10.33 9.93
C THR A 158 18.85 -9.82 10.03
N ILE A 159 17.89 -10.68 9.69
CA ILE A 159 16.47 -10.35 9.84
C ILE A 159 16.14 -10.06 11.30
N VAL A 160 16.72 -10.80 12.26
CA VAL A 160 16.58 -10.55 13.70
C VAL A 160 16.95 -9.10 14.04
N ALA A 161 18.15 -8.65 13.66
CA ALA A 161 18.61 -7.29 13.93
C ALA A 161 17.70 -6.23 13.28
N ARG A 162 17.17 -6.51 12.08
CA ARG A 162 16.20 -5.64 11.40
C ARG A 162 14.86 -5.60 12.12
N ILE A 163 14.38 -6.73 12.69
CA ILE A 163 13.16 -6.79 13.51
C ILE A 163 13.34 -5.96 14.78
N GLU A 164 14.44 -6.14 15.50
CA GLU A 164 14.75 -5.38 16.72
C GLU A 164 14.83 -3.88 16.45
N THR A 165 15.42 -3.48 15.33
CA THR A 165 15.44 -2.08 14.89
C THR A 165 14.03 -1.55 14.62
N SER A 166 13.17 -2.36 13.98
CA SER A 166 11.76 -2.01 13.78
C SER A 166 11.02 -1.85 15.10
N LEU A 167 11.14 -2.79 16.02
CA LEU A 167 10.49 -2.73 17.33
C LEU A 167 10.91 -1.49 18.12
N ARG A 168 12.20 -1.13 18.10
CA ARG A 168 12.69 0.11 18.72
C ARG A 168 12.08 1.34 18.07
N SER A 169 12.06 1.41 16.75
CA SER A 169 11.54 2.56 16.00
C SER A 169 10.04 2.77 16.24
N PHE A 170 9.25 1.69 16.28
CA PHE A 170 7.79 1.75 16.45
C PHE A 170 7.33 1.76 17.90
N ARG A 171 8.22 1.64 18.87
CA ARG A 171 7.90 1.69 20.29
C ARG A 171 7.01 2.88 20.70
N PRO A 172 7.21 4.12 20.17
CA PRO A 172 6.34 5.23 20.52
C PRO A 172 4.86 5.02 20.20
N LEU A 173 4.52 4.10 19.26
CA LEU A 173 3.14 3.76 18.94
C LEU A 173 2.45 2.95 20.04
N CYS A 174 3.19 2.21 20.89
CA CYS A 174 2.61 1.38 21.93
C CYS A 174 1.85 2.19 23.02
N SER A 175 2.11 3.50 23.11
CA SER A 175 1.38 4.41 24.00
C SER A 175 0.11 4.99 23.39
N GLN A 176 -0.15 4.71 22.11
CA GLN A 176 -1.32 5.21 21.39
C GLN A 176 -2.46 4.20 21.51
N GLY A 177 -3.64 4.62 22.01
CA GLY A 177 -4.79 3.74 22.19
C GLY A 177 -5.34 3.10 20.92
N ASN A 178 -5.04 3.70 19.75
CA ASN A 178 -5.47 3.21 18.44
C ASN A 178 -4.35 2.51 17.65
N ALA A 179 -3.20 2.23 18.27
CA ALA A 179 -2.12 1.49 17.66
C ALA A 179 -1.84 0.18 18.38
N GLU A 180 -1.63 -0.90 17.63
CA GLU A 180 -1.26 -2.20 18.20
C GLU A 180 -0.18 -2.85 17.35
N ILE A 181 0.84 -3.41 18.01
CA ILE A 181 1.93 -4.16 17.41
C ILE A 181 1.82 -5.61 17.85
N ARG A 182 1.86 -6.52 16.87
CA ARG A 182 1.82 -7.96 17.12
C ARG A 182 2.99 -8.67 16.44
N LEU A 183 3.37 -9.81 16.99
CA LEU A 183 4.37 -10.71 16.44
C LEU A 183 3.71 -11.94 15.82
N GLN A 184 4.18 -12.33 14.64
CA GLN A 184 3.73 -13.50 13.90
C GLN A 184 4.85 -14.55 13.81
N ARG A 185 4.46 -15.84 13.78
CA ARG A 185 5.39 -17.00 13.68
C ARG A 185 5.16 -17.85 12.42
N ALA A 186 4.17 -17.50 11.60
CA ALA A 186 3.87 -18.21 10.36
C ALA A 186 4.88 -17.87 9.24
N PRO A 187 5.02 -18.70 8.20
CA PRO A 187 5.73 -18.31 6.99
C PRO A 187 5.10 -17.06 6.37
N LEU A 188 5.92 -16.07 6.06
CA LEU A 188 5.46 -14.83 5.47
C LEU A 188 5.70 -14.84 3.96
N TYR A 189 4.63 -14.82 3.17
CA TYR A 189 4.70 -14.89 1.70
C TYR A 189 4.77 -13.53 1.03
N ASN A 190 4.36 -12.49 1.76
CA ASN A 190 4.36 -11.10 1.26
C ASN A 190 4.45 -10.10 2.42
N SER A 191 4.89 -8.89 2.10
CA SER A 191 4.69 -7.71 2.95
C SER A 191 3.50 -6.92 2.43
N ILE A 192 2.72 -6.33 3.34
CA ILE A 192 1.56 -5.49 3.04
C ILE A 192 1.74 -4.14 3.74
N TYR A 193 1.44 -3.07 3.01
CA TYR A 193 1.44 -1.70 3.50
C TYR A 193 0.14 -1.04 3.04
N ARG A 194 -0.93 -1.19 3.82
CA ARG A 194 -2.27 -0.70 3.52
C ARG A 194 -2.55 0.62 4.21
N PHE A 195 -3.14 1.55 3.46
CA PHE A 195 -3.63 2.84 3.92
C PHE A 195 -5.04 3.02 3.34
N ASP A 196 -6.06 2.77 4.15
CA ASP A 196 -7.48 2.73 3.76
C ASP A 196 -7.77 1.83 2.55
N ASN A 197 -8.00 2.43 1.39
CA ASN A 197 -8.39 1.74 0.15
C ASN A 197 -7.24 1.54 -0.83
N GLU A 198 -6.02 1.88 -0.46
CA GLU A 198 -4.82 1.62 -1.25
C GLU A 198 -3.81 0.81 -0.45
N MET A 199 -3.01 0.01 -1.15
CA MET A 199 -1.93 -0.73 -0.51
C MET A 199 -0.77 -0.98 -1.46
N PHE A 200 0.42 -1.12 -0.88
CA PHE A 200 1.55 -1.76 -1.52
C PHE A 200 1.68 -3.20 -1.03
N VAL A 201 1.94 -4.11 -1.94
CA VAL A 201 2.20 -5.52 -1.66
C VAL A 201 3.53 -5.92 -2.28
N THR A 202 4.40 -6.54 -1.49
CA THR A 202 5.69 -7.06 -1.95
C THR A 202 5.71 -8.57 -1.70
N PRO A 203 5.62 -9.43 -2.72
CA PRO A 203 5.80 -10.87 -2.54
C PRO A 203 7.24 -11.18 -2.12
N HIS A 204 7.41 -12.19 -1.28
CA HIS A 204 8.73 -12.67 -0.88
C HIS A 204 9.18 -13.78 -1.85
N LEU A 205 10.16 -13.47 -2.69
CA LEU A 205 10.74 -14.43 -3.60
C LEU A 205 11.89 -15.18 -2.91
N PHE A 206 12.10 -16.43 -3.29
CA PHE A 206 13.20 -17.26 -2.76
C PHE A 206 14.54 -16.55 -2.97
N ALA A 207 15.39 -16.58 -1.96
CA ALA A 207 16.74 -16.00 -1.95
C ALA A 207 16.80 -14.52 -2.44
N THR A 208 15.68 -13.77 -2.29
CA THR A 208 15.61 -12.38 -2.77
C THR A 208 15.23 -11.47 -1.63
N PRO A 209 16.12 -10.54 -1.20
CA PRO A 209 15.80 -9.56 -0.18
C PRO A 209 14.59 -8.70 -0.56
N GLY A 210 13.78 -8.31 0.44
CA GLY A 210 12.55 -7.57 0.21
C GLY A 210 12.72 -6.26 -0.59
N ARG A 211 13.89 -5.59 -0.50
CA ARG A 211 14.21 -4.40 -1.31
C ARG A 211 14.31 -4.70 -2.81
N SER A 212 14.70 -5.94 -3.16
CA SER A 212 14.88 -6.40 -4.54
C SER A 212 13.67 -7.13 -5.10
N SER A 213 12.70 -7.47 -4.25
CA SER A 213 11.44 -8.10 -4.64
C SER A 213 10.51 -7.10 -5.34
N PRO A 214 9.64 -7.55 -6.26
CA PRO A 214 8.67 -6.68 -6.92
C PRO A 214 7.70 -6.07 -5.91
N LEU A 215 7.08 -4.95 -6.31
CA LEU A 215 6.04 -4.30 -5.53
C LEU A 215 4.84 -4.02 -6.43
N PHE A 216 3.65 -4.33 -5.94
CA PHE A 216 2.38 -4.02 -6.58
C PHE A 216 1.67 -2.91 -5.80
N HIS A 217 1.20 -1.90 -6.50
CA HIS A 217 0.33 -0.87 -5.97
C HIS A 217 -1.11 -1.26 -6.30
N LEU A 218 -1.91 -1.50 -5.28
CA LEU A 218 -3.30 -1.93 -5.39
C LEU A 218 -4.24 -0.86 -4.87
N ARG A 219 -5.41 -0.74 -5.49
CA ARG A 219 -6.54 0.06 -5.03
C ARG A 219 -7.80 -0.78 -4.95
N ARG A 220 -8.56 -0.64 -3.89
CA ARG A 220 -9.86 -1.31 -3.74
C ARG A 220 -10.86 -0.77 -4.76
N LEU A 221 -11.39 -1.64 -5.60
CA LEU A 221 -12.50 -1.33 -6.50
C LEU A 221 -13.80 -2.01 -6.07
N GLY A 222 -13.69 -3.17 -5.40
CA GLY A 222 -14.82 -3.95 -4.96
C GLY A 222 -14.55 -4.82 -3.73
N PRO A 223 -15.58 -5.57 -3.28
CA PRO A 223 -15.46 -6.41 -2.09
C PRO A 223 -14.70 -7.73 -2.32
N ASN A 224 -14.58 -8.20 -3.57
CA ASN A 224 -14.05 -9.53 -3.91
C ASN A 224 -12.78 -9.50 -4.79
N GLY A 225 -12.15 -8.34 -4.95
CA GLY A 225 -10.96 -8.17 -5.80
C GLY A 225 -9.65 -8.63 -5.16
N VAL A 226 -8.55 -8.38 -5.86
CA VAL A 226 -7.18 -8.70 -5.41
C VAL A 226 -6.85 -7.95 -4.11
N PHE A 227 -7.24 -6.66 -4.02
CA PHE A 227 -7.09 -5.89 -2.79
C PHE A 227 -7.75 -6.57 -1.60
N ALA A 228 -9.01 -7.03 -1.76
CA ALA A 228 -9.77 -7.68 -0.70
C ALA A 228 -9.11 -8.99 -0.26
N ARG A 229 -8.48 -9.73 -1.17
CA ARG A 229 -7.75 -10.97 -0.85
C ARG A 229 -6.55 -10.69 0.07
N PHE A 230 -5.75 -9.66 -0.23
CA PHE A 230 -4.62 -9.28 0.63
C PHE A 230 -5.07 -8.67 1.96
N ALA A 231 -6.16 -7.89 1.97
CA ALA A 231 -6.75 -7.38 3.21
C ALA A 231 -7.23 -8.51 4.11
N SER A 232 -7.96 -9.51 3.56
CA SER A 232 -8.41 -10.69 4.30
C SER A 232 -7.24 -11.55 4.78
N HIS A 233 -6.17 -11.69 3.99
CA HIS A 233 -4.96 -12.38 4.42
C HIS A 233 -4.31 -11.69 5.64
N PHE A 234 -4.24 -10.36 5.62
CA PHE A 234 -3.76 -9.60 6.78
C PHE A 234 -4.64 -9.85 8.01
N ASP A 235 -5.97 -9.78 7.86
CA ASP A 235 -6.92 -9.95 8.98
C ASP A 235 -6.85 -11.36 9.58
N LEU A 236 -6.72 -12.41 8.76
CA LEU A 236 -6.53 -13.79 9.23
C LEU A 236 -5.22 -13.93 10.01
N LEU A 237 -4.11 -13.41 9.46
CA LEU A 237 -2.83 -13.46 10.15
C LEU A 237 -2.85 -12.65 11.44
N TRP A 238 -3.48 -11.47 11.43
CA TRP A 238 -3.64 -10.63 12.60
C TRP A 238 -4.31 -11.36 13.76
N SER A 239 -5.34 -12.18 13.49
CA SER A 239 -6.04 -12.97 14.53
C SER A 239 -5.17 -14.02 15.19
N GLU A 240 -4.15 -14.53 14.50
CA GLU A 240 -3.21 -15.55 15.01
C GLU A 240 -1.97 -14.93 15.68
N CYS A 241 -1.74 -13.61 15.50
CA CYS A 241 -0.56 -12.94 16.03
C CYS A 241 -0.68 -12.64 17.52
N THR A 242 0.47 -12.66 18.22
CA THR A 242 0.57 -12.35 19.64
C THR A 242 0.92 -10.87 19.85
N PRO A 243 0.17 -10.12 20.68
CA PRO A 243 0.57 -8.77 21.06
C PRO A 243 1.97 -8.75 21.70
N ILE A 244 2.77 -7.73 21.41
CA ILE A 244 4.07 -7.59 22.08
C ILE A 244 3.89 -7.40 23.58
N SER A 245 4.61 -8.18 24.39
CA SER A 245 4.53 -8.09 25.84
C SER A 245 5.17 -6.80 26.36
N GLN A 246 4.75 -6.36 27.58
CA GLN A 246 5.37 -5.20 28.22
C GLN A 246 6.86 -5.42 28.51
N ASP A 247 7.31 -6.65 28.69
CA ASP A 247 8.73 -7.00 28.90
C ASP A 247 9.54 -6.90 27.62
N GLN A 248 8.97 -7.31 26.47
CA GLN A 248 9.57 -7.07 25.14
C GLN A 248 9.65 -5.58 24.79
N GLN A 249 8.73 -4.78 25.33
CA GLN A 249 8.79 -3.32 25.27
C GLN A 249 9.94 -2.74 26.10
N ARG A 250 10.37 -3.41 27.19
CA ARG A 250 11.41 -2.96 28.14
C ARG A 250 12.81 -3.47 27.81
N SER A 251 12.95 -4.67 27.25
CA SER A 251 14.25 -5.35 27.05
C SER A 251 15.21 -4.61 26.10
N SER A 252 14.72 -3.68 25.29
CA SER A 252 15.57 -2.81 24.49
C SER A 252 16.27 -1.68 25.29
N HIS A 253 16.12 -1.64 26.64
CA HIS A 253 16.81 -0.66 27.50
C HIS A 253 18.18 -1.13 28.02
N LEU A 254 18.54 -2.42 27.88
CA LEU A 254 19.74 -2.99 28.53
C LEU A 254 20.98 -3.10 27.64
N LEU A 255 20.94 -2.53 26.43
CA LEU A 255 22.08 -2.51 25.50
C LEU A 255 22.51 -1.07 25.12
N ASN A 256 22.57 -0.19 26.13
CA ASN A 256 23.32 1.06 26.05
C ASN A 256 24.56 0.98 26.93
#